data_f181050a268913bee04be1edd21ce31c
#
_entry.id   f181050a268913bee04be1edd21ce31c
#
_cell.length_a   1.000
_cell.length_b   1.000
_cell.length_c   1.000
_cell.angle_alpha   90.00
_cell.angle_beta   90.00
_cell.angle_gamma   90.00
#
_symmetry.space_group_name_H-M   'P 1'
#
loop_
_entity.id
_entity.type
_entity.pdbx_description
1 polymer ?
#
loop_
_entity_poly.entity_id
_entity_poly.type
_entity_poly.pdbx_seq_one_letter_code
_entity_poly.pdbx_strand_id
1 'polypeptide(L)'
;TADIANNVLDSIDAIIIPGGSGKSQYLNLGTLNQQRIKDFIAKGKGAVGICAGAYLFSNTPDYTCIQLNGQQAIDIEHDNRGHGLAKFTLCEEGKKIFPKLADRDTSFVIYYEGPVFINNPADTIQSNTLAIMESDVHEEGNAPANMTNGKPFFVANNYGKGRVFSSIAHPEGT
;
A
#
# COMPACT_ATOMS: atom_id res chain seq x y z
N THR A 1 -11.20 -6.13 -14.45
CA THR A 1 -10.21 -6.49 -15.49
C THR A 1 -10.75 -6.27 -16.90
N ALA A 2 -11.98 -6.69 -17.17
CA ALA A 2 -12.63 -6.46 -18.47
C ALA A 2 -12.71 -4.96 -18.80
N ASP A 3 -13.09 -4.14 -17.84
CA ASP A 3 -13.20 -2.69 -18.03
C ASP A 3 -11.85 -2.04 -18.36
N ILE A 4 -10.77 -2.48 -17.70
CA ILE A 4 -9.40 -2.03 -18.04
C ILE A 4 -9.03 -2.42 -19.46
N ALA A 5 -9.37 -3.65 -19.86
CA ALA A 5 -9.18 -4.11 -21.24
C ALA A 5 -10.01 -3.30 -22.25
N ASN A 6 -11.14 -2.76 -21.83
CA ASN A 6 -12.05 -1.94 -22.63
C ASN A 6 -11.81 -0.41 -22.45
N ASN A 7 -10.60 -0.03 -22.07
CA ASN A 7 -10.11 1.36 -22.02
C ASN A 7 -10.83 2.26 -20.99
N VAL A 8 -11.39 1.72 -19.91
CA VAL A 8 -12.00 2.52 -18.82
C VAL A 8 -11.02 3.55 -18.25
N LEU A 9 -9.72 3.24 -18.26
CA LEU A 9 -8.67 4.13 -17.76
C LEU A 9 -8.60 5.47 -18.49
N ASP A 10 -9.08 5.56 -19.72
CA ASP A 10 -9.09 6.81 -20.49
C ASP A 10 -10.09 7.85 -19.95
N SER A 11 -11.09 7.39 -19.19
CA SER A 11 -12.19 8.22 -18.68
C SER A 11 -12.12 8.53 -17.18
N ILE A 12 -11.07 8.09 -16.48
CA ILE A 12 -10.91 8.29 -15.04
C ILE A 12 -9.59 8.99 -14.71
N ASP A 13 -9.48 9.52 -13.50
CA ASP A 13 -8.29 10.22 -13.02
C ASP A 13 -7.50 9.47 -11.98
N ALA A 14 -8.11 8.48 -11.35
CA ALA A 14 -7.45 7.63 -10.36
C ALA A 14 -8.06 6.23 -10.33
N ILE A 15 -7.25 5.25 -9.91
CA ILE A 15 -7.67 3.88 -9.67
C ILE A 15 -7.40 3.51 -8.20
N ILE A 16 -8.31 2.77 -7.61
CA ILE A 16 -8.14 2.21 -6.26
C ILE A 16 -8.06 0.69 -6.40
N ILE A 17 -7.00 0.10 -5.89
CA ILE A 17 -6.87 -1.34 -5.73
C ILE A 17 -7.14 -1.67 -4.25
N PRO A 18 -8.26 -2.33 -3.95
CA PRO A 18 -8.68 -2.61 -2.59
C PRO A 18 -7.88 -3.74 -1.94
N GLY A 19 -8.18 -4.00 -0.68
CA GLY A 19 -7.75 -5.20 0.03
C GLY A 19 -8.27 -6.50 -0.59
N GLY A 20 -7.85 -7.63 -0.04
CA GLY A 20 -8.21 -8.97 -0.49
C GLY A 20 -6.98 -9.86 -0.71
N SER A 21 -6.88 -10.56 -1.83
CA SER A 21 -5.73 -11.39 -2.15
C SER A 21 -4.86 -10.75 -3.23
N GLY A 22 -3.67 -10.29 -2.87
CA GLY A 22 -2.72 -9.68 -3.80
C GLY A 22 -2.33 -10.62 -4.95
N LYS A 23 -2.13 -11.91 -4.67
CA LYS A 23 -1.86 -12.94 -5.68
C LYS A 23 -3.02 -13.07 -6.68
N SER A 24 -4.25 -13.14 -6.19
CA SER A 24 -5.43 -13.22 -7.05
C SER A 24 -5.60 -11.95 -7.89
N GLN A 25 -5.39 -10.78 -7.31
CA GLN A 25 -5.41 -9.51 -8.02
C GLN A 25 -4.37 -9.48 -9.15
N TYR A 26 -3.13 -9.89 -8.85
CA TYR A 26 -2.05 -9.98 -9.84
C TYR A 26 -2.41 -10.88 -11.02
N LEU A 27 -2.86 -12.11 -10.72
CA LEU A 27 -3.22 -13.09 -11.74
C LEU A 27 -4.42 -12.63 -12.58
N ASN A 28 -5.45 -12.09 -11.93
CA ASN A 28 -6.67 -11.63 -12.61
C ASN A 28 -6.42 -10.41 -13.51
N LEU A 29 -5.50 -9.52 -13.14
CA LEU A 29 -5.10 -8.40 -14.00
C LEU A 29 -4.43 -8.91 -15.27
N GLY A 30 -3.51 -9.85 -15.13
CA GLY A 30 -2.66 -10.29 -16.21
C GLY A 30 -1.66 -9.21 -16.68
N THR A 31 -0.63 -9.60 -17.36
CA THR A 31 0.50 -8.72 -17.72
C THR A 31 0.07 -7.48 -18.52
N LEU A 32 -0.89 -7.63 -19.42
CA LEU A 32 -1.33 -6.52 -20.27
C LEU A 32 -2.05 -5.42 -19.46
N ASN A 33 -2.95 -5.80 -18.56
CA ASN A 33 -3.67 -4.82 -17.74
C ASN A 33 -2.76 -4.21 -16.65
N GLN A 34 -1.82 -4.98 -16.14
CA GLN A 34 -0.77 -4.43 -15.25
C GLN A 34 0.03 -3.34 -15.95
N GLN A 35 0.43 -3.56 -17.21
CA GLN A 35 1.13 -2.54 -17.98
C GLN A 35 0.25 -1.32 -18.28
N ARG A 36 -1.02 -1.53 -18.61
CA ARG A 36 -1.99 -0.42 -18.80
C ARG A 36 -2.14 0.45 -17.56
N ILE A 37 -2.17 -0.16 -16.37
CA ILE A 37 -2.21 0.59 -15.10
C ILE A 37 -0.92 1.40 -14.91
N LYS A 38 0.24 0.80 -15.16
CA LYS A 38 1.53 1.51 -15.09
C LYS A 38 1.57 2.71 -16.04
N ASP A 39 1.17 2.52 -17.28
CA ASP A 39 1.13 3.58 -18.29
C ASP A 39 0.14 4.69 -17.91
N PHE A 40 -1.01 4.33 -17.38
CA PHE A 40 -2.03 5.24 -16.87
C PHE A 40 -1.45 6.16 -15.78
N ILE A 41 -0.79 5.59 -14.79
CA ILE A 41 -0.16 6.37 -13.71
C ILE A 41 0.97 7.24 -14.27
N ALA A 42 1.85 6.65 -15.08
CA ALA A 42 3.02 7.34 -15.64
C ALA A 42 2.64 8.58 -16.48
N LYS A 43 1.45 8.60 -17.09
CA LYS A 43 0.91 9.74 -17.84
C LYS A 43 0.41 10.89 -16.97
N GLY A 44 0.34 10.73 -15.66
CA GLY A 44 -0.07 11.78 -14.73
C GLY A 44 -1.28 11.46 -13.86
N LYS A 45 -1.77 10.24 -13.89
CA LYS A 45 -2.94 9.80 -13.12
C LYS A 45 -2.55 9.27 -11.75
N GLY A 46 -3.56 8.97 -10.91
CA GLY A 46 -3.36 8.51 -9.55
C GLY A 46 -3.65 7.03 -9.34
N ALA A 47 -2.97 6.43 -8.37
CA ALA A 47 -3.28 5.10 -7.89
C ALA A 47 -3.25 5.04 -6.37
N VAL A 48 -4.21 4.33 -5.79
CA VAL A 48 -4.31 4.06 -4.36
C VAL A 48 -4.31 2.55 -4.17
N GLY A 49 -3.40 2.04 -3.38
CA GLY A 49 -3.35 0.64 -2.93
C GLY A 49 -3.71 0.52 -1.46
N ILE A 50 -4.63 -0.36 -1.13
CA ILE A 50 -5.11 -0.59 0.23
C ILE A 50 -4.85 -2.05 0.60
N CYS A 51 -4.18 -2.31 1.72
CA CYS A 51 -3.89 -3.66 2.23
C CYS A 51 -3.24 -4.53 1.14
N ALA A 52 -3.92 -5.54 0.62
CA ALA A 52 -3.43 -6.36 -0.49
C ALA A 52 -3.11 -5.55 -1.75
N GLY A 53 -3.82 -4.46 -2.02
CA GLY A 53 -3.51 -3.53 -3.10
C GLY A 53 -2.19 -2.80 -2.89
N ALA A 54 -1.87 -2.42 -1.65
CA ALA A 54 -0.57 -1.85 -1.30
C ALA A 54 0.55 -2.90 -1.46
N TYR A 55 0.28 -4.14 -1.10
CA TYR A 55 1.20 -5.25 -1.31
C TYR A 55 1.46 -5.47 -2.81
N LEU A 56 0.41 -5.49 -3.62
CA LEU A 56 0.50 -5.59 -5.08
C LEU A 56 1.38 -4.47 -5.67
N PHE A 57 1.36 -3.27 -5.10
CA PHE A 57 2.17 -2.13 -5.55
C PHE A 57 3.63 -2.21 -5.12
N SER A 58 4.00 -3.10 -4.23
CA SER A 58 5.37 -3.23 -3.71
C SER A 58 6.35 -3.78 -4.74
N ASN A 59 7.62 -3.79 -4.38
CA ASN A 59 8.70 -4.47 -5.08
C ASN A 59 9.32 -5.53 -4.16
N THR A 60 8.50 -6.50 -3.79
CA THR A 60 8.89 -7.58 -2.87
C THR A 60 9.49 -8.73 -3.66
N PRO A 61 10.73 -9.16 -3.35
CA PRO A 61 11.32 -10.34 -3.96
C PRO A 61 10.44 -11.58 -3.76
N ASP A 62 10.40 -12.43 -4.78
CA ASP A 62 9.68 -13.71 -4.78
C ASP A 62 8.16 -13.62 -4.55
N TYR A 63 7.59 -12.40 -4.67
CA TYR A 63 6.15 -12.18 -4.56
C TYR A 63 5.56 -11.57 -5.84
N THR A 64 4.26 -11.82 -6.05
CA THR A 64 3.50 -11.29 -7.19
C THR A 64 3.13 -9.82 -6.97
N CYS A 65 3.95 -8.91 -7.46
CA CYS A 65 3.76 -7.47 -7.34
C CYS A 65 4.02 -6.74 -8.67
N ILE A 66 3.52 -5.51 -8.79
CA ILE A 66 3.63 -4.72 -10.02
C ILE A 66 4.60 -3.53 -9.91
N GLN A 67 5.28 -3.39 -8.79
CA GLN A 67 6.42 -2.49 -8.62
C GLN A 67 6.08 -1.01 -8.87
N LEU A 68 5.20 -0.45 -8.08
CA LEU A 68 4.76 0.94 -8.19
C LEU A 68 5.25 1.84 -7.05
N ASN A 69 5.53 1.29 -5.85
CA ASN A 69 5.79 2.11 -4.67
C ASN A 69 7.21 1.98 -4.08
N GLY A 70 8.04 1.09 -4.60
CA GLY A 70 9.41 0.91 -4.13
C GLY A 70 9.55 0.34 -2.71
N GLN A 71 8.46 -0.02 -2.04
CA GLN A 71 8.50 -0.69 -0.75
C GLN A 71 8.77 -2.17 -0.93
N GLN A 72 9.38 -2.77 0.08
CA GLN A 72 9.55 -4.21 0.18
C GLN A 72 8.77 -4.72 1.39
N ALA A 73 7.92 -5.71 1.20
CA ALA A 73 7.29 -6.41 2.31
C ALA A 73 8.25 -7.46 2.89
N ILE A 74 8.33 -7.53 4.21
CA ILE A 74 9.23 -8.46 4.93
C ILE A 74 8.49 -9.65 5.52
N ASP A 75 7.23 -9.80 5.20
CA ASP A 75 6.29 -10.72 5.83
C ASP A 75 5.51 -11.53 4.80
N ILE A 76 6.20 -12.04 3.79
CA ILE A 76 5.58 -12.80 2.69
C ILE A 76 4.84 -14.07 3.15
N GLU A 77 5.18 -14.58 4.33
CA GLU A 77 4.49 -15.69 5.02
C GLU A 77 3.64 -15.15 6.17
N HIS A 78 2.66 -14.33 5.85
CA HIS A 78 1.91 -13.56 6.83
C HIS A 78 0.52 -14.12 7.15
N ASP A 79 0.23 -15.34 6.76
CA ASP A 79 -1.05 -15.98 7.11
C ASP A 79 -1.31 -15.86 8.61
N ASN A 80 -2.49 -15.34 8.96
CA ASN A 80 -2.90 -15.09 10.33
C ASN A 80 -2.01 -14.12 11.13
N ARG A 81 -1.49 -13.07 10.48
CA ARG A 81 -0.76 -12.01 11.18
C ARG A 81 -1.57 -11.36 12.30
N GLY A 82 -2.88 -11.29 12.14
CA GLY A 82 -3.79 -10.69 13.09
C GLY A 82 -4.47 -9.44 12.56
N HIS A 83 -5.41 -8.97 13.35
CA HIS A 83 -6.25 -7.83 13.02
C HIS A 83 -6.59 -7.02 14.26
N GLY A 84 -6.95 -5.77 14.07
CA GLY A 84 -7.35 -4.89 15.14
C GLY A 84 -7.25 -3.41 14.78
N LEU A 85 -7.50 -2.56 15.76
CA LEU A 85 -7.23 -1.14 15.62
C LEU A 85 -5.73 -0.88 15.77
N ALA A 86 -5.13 -0.43 14.70
CA ALA A 86 -3.74 -0.02 14.68
C ALA A 86 -3.61 1.48 14.92
N LYS A 87 -2.76 1.83 15.86
CA LYS A 87 -2.35 3.20 16.14
C LYS A 87 -1.29 3.63 15.13
N PHE A 88 -1.40 4.86 14.63
CA PHE A 88 -0.38 5.46 13.79
C PHE A 88 -0.17 6.94 14.10
N THR A 89 1.00 7.45 13.76
CA THR A 89 1.36 8.86 13.85
C THR A 89 1.78 9.36 12.47
N LEU A 90 1.28 10.52 12.07
CA LEU A 90 1.71 11.17 10.83
C LEU A 90 3.12 11.72 10.96
N CYS A 91 3.94 11.46 9.94
CA CYS A 91 5.19 12.19 9.73
C CYS A 91 4.89 13.61 9.21
N GLU A 92 5.89 14.49 9.19
CA GLU A 92 5.70 15.87 8.74
C GLU A 92 5.15 15.97 7.29
N GLU A 93 5.59 15.08 6.40
CA GLU A 93 5.04 15.00 5.05
C GLU A 93 3.57 14.51 5.04
N GLY A 94 3.24 13.58 5.93
CA GLY A 94 1.86 13.11 6.09
C GLY A 94 0.92 14.20 6.60
N LYS A 95 1.36 15.04 7.51
CA LYS A 95 0.58 16.19 8.02
C LYS A 95 0.21 17.18 6.91
N LYS A 96 1.08 17.38 5.94
CA LYS A 96 0.81 18.24 4.77
C LYS A 96 -0.28 17.67 3.87
N ILE A 97 -0.32 16.35 3.74
CA ILE A 97 -1.30 15.64 2.89
C ILE A 97 -2.64 15.46 3.61
N PHE A 98 -2.59 15.22 4.92
CA PHE A 98 -3.76 15.02 5.77
C PHE A 98 -3.93 16.12 6.83
N PRO A 99 -4.20 17.38 6.43
CA PRO A 99 -4.21 18.50 7.37
C PRO A 99 -5.28 18.38 8.46
N LYS A 100 -6.37 17.65 8.19
CA LYS A 100 -7.42 17.39 9.22
C LYS A 100 -6.97 16.42 10.33
N LEU A 101 -5.90 15.69 10.10
CA LEU A 101 -5.30 14.78 11.08
C LEU A 101 -4.02 15.34 11.68
N ALA A 102 -3.53 16.48 11.19
CA ALA A 102 -2.22 17.03 11.54
C ALA A 102 -2.10 17.42 13.03
N ASP A 103 -3.21 17.86 13.61
CA ASP A 103 -3.25 18.27 15.03
C ASP A 103 -3.50 17.11 16.00
N ARG A 104 -3.60 15.88 15.48
CA ARG A 104 -3.78 14.69 16.31
C ARG A 104 -2.42 14.10 16.65
N ASP A 105 -2.16 13.85 17.92
CA ASP A 105 -0.96 13.12 18.34
C ASP A 105 -0.95 11.70 17.79
N THR A 106 -2.14 11.10 17.72
CA THR A 106 -2.33 9.74 17.23
C THR A 106 -3.67 9.58 16.52
N SER A 107 -3.72 8.65 15.61
CA SER A 107 -4.94 8.21 14.95
C SER A 107 -5.01 6.68 14.91
N PHE A 108 -6.20 6.16 14.70
CA PHE A 108 -6.45 4.72 14.64
C PHE A 108 -7.13 4.33 13.35
N VAL A 109 -6.74 3.18 12.82
CA VAL A 109 -7.30 2.61 11.59
C VAL A 109 -7.37 1.09 11.75
N ILE A 110 -8.36 0.46 11.13
CA ILE A 110 -8.45 -0.99 11.09
C ILE A 110 -7.26 -1.55 10.29
N TYR A 111 -6.50 -2.44 10.91
CA TYR A 111 -5.50 -3.26 10.26
C TYR A 111 -6.00 -4.70 10.20
N TYR A 112 -5.88 -5.34 9.05
CA TYR A 112 -6.28 -6.73 8.85
C TYR A 112 -5.27 -7.40 7.92
N GLU A 113 -4.31 -8.11 8.47
CA GLU A 113 -3.31 -8.92 7.73
C GLU A 113 -2.65 -8.17 6.56
N GLY A 114 -2.46 -6.87 6.68
CA GLY A 114 -1.80 -6.06 5.66
C GLY A 114 -0.29 -6.32 5.58
N PRO A 115 0.38 -5.84 4.53
CA PRO A 115 1.83 -5.99 4.41
C PRO A 115 2.57 -5.25 5.51
N VAL A 116 3.75 -5.75 5.86
CA VAL A 116 4.71 -5.02 6.70
C VAL A 116 5.81 -4.47 5.80
N PHE A 117 5.81 -3.17 5.58
CA PHE A 117 6.73 -2.51 4.66
C PHE A 117 8.03 -2.10 5.33
N ILE A 118 9.10 -2.17 4.54
CA ILE A 118 10.35 -1.45 4.78
C ILE A 118 10.73 -0.67 3.53
N ASN A 119 11.40 0.47 3.75
CA ASN A 119 12.00 1.21 2.66
C ASN A 119 13.13 0.38 2.02
N ASN A 120 13.17 0.35 0.69
CA ASN A 120 14.25 -0.26 -0.06
C ASN A 120 15.10 0.83 -0.73
N PRO A 121 16.23 1.25 -0.14
CA PRO A 121 17.06 2.32 -0.70
C PRO A 121 17.73 1.95 -2.03
N ALA A 122 17.75 0.66 -2.39
CA ALA A 122 18.28 0.19 -3.67
C ALA A 122 17.23 0.24 -4.79
N ASP A 123 15.95 0.48 -4.48
CA ASP A 123 14.91 0.61 -5.50
C ASP A 123 15.04 1.93 -6.26
N THR A 124 14.77 1.89 -7.55
CA THR A 124 14.73 3.09 -8.39
C THR A 124 13.54 4.00 -8.06
N ILE A 125 12.48 3.42 -7.50
CA ILE A 125 11.33 4.17 -6.99
C ILE A 125 11.54 4.38 -5.50
N GLN A 126 11.53 5.63 -5.07
CA GLN A 126 11.62 5.99 -3.66
C GLN A 126 10.31 6.59 -3.20
N SER A 127 9.72 6.02 -2.14
CA SER A 127 8.51 6.55 -1.53
C SER A 127 8.81 7.28 -0.22
N ASN A 128 8.01 8.30 0.04
CA ASN A 128 8.02 9.02 1.30
C ASN A 128 7.10 8.32 2.30
N THR A 129 7.61 8.07 3.49
CA THR A 129 6.78 7.60 4.60
C THR A 129 5.95 8.75 5.14
N LEU A 130 4.64 8.61 5.09
CA LEU A 130 3.68 9.62 5.53
C LEU A 130 3.18 9.37 6.94
N ALA A 131 3.18 8.13 7.37
CA ALA A 131 2.78 7.71 8.70
C ALA A 131 3.56 6.49 9.15
N ILE A 132 3.78 6.40 10.44
CA ILE A 132 4.43 5.28 11.12
C ILE A 132 3.41 4.54 11.96
N MET A 133 3.40 3.21 11.88
CA MET A 133 2.62 2.35 12.74
C MET A 133 3.20 2.34 14.15
N GLU A 134 2.35 2.56 15.14
CA GLU A 134 2.72 2.55 16.56
C GLU A 134 1.95 1.46 17.33
N SER A 135 1.72 0.35 16.68
CA SER A 135 1.08 -0.83 17.25
C SER A 135 1.82 -2.08 16.83
N ASP A 136 1.85 -3.03 17.73
CA ASP A 136 2.19 -4.41 17.41
C ASP A 136 0.88 -5.16 17.21
N VAL A 137 0.56 -5.49 15.97
CA VAL A 137 -0.62 -6.29 15.63
C VAL A 137 -0.14 -7.65 15.14
N HIS A 138 -0.37 -8.67 15.96
CA HIS A 138 -0.08 -10.05 15.63
C HIS A 138 -1.01 -10.98 16.41
N GLU A 139 -1.17 -12.21 15.92
CA GLU A 139 -1.80 -13.29 16.67
C GLU A 139 -0.71 -14.16 17.30
N GLU A 140 -0.86 -14.44 18.59
CA GLU A 140 0.11 -15.26 19.32
C GLU A 140 0.27 -16.64 18.65
N GLY A 141 1.51 -17.03 18.42
CA GLY A 141 1.88 -18.29 17.78
C GLY A 141 1.85 -18.31 16.25
N ASN A 142 1.35 -17.24 15.60
CA ASN A 142 1.22 -17.20 14.14
C ASN A 142 2.24 -16.29 13.46
N ALA A 143 2.51 -15.14 14.03
CA ALA A 143 3.48 -14.19 13.48
C ALA A 143 4.44 -13.72 14.58
N PRO A 144 5.70 -13.36 14.23
CA PRO A 144 6.61 -12.80 15.21
C PRO A 144 6.04 -11.52 15.80
N ALA A 145 6.16 -11.38 17.13
CA ALA A 145 5.78 -10.16 17.84
C ALA A 145 6.62 -8.97 17.37
N ASN A 146 6.04 -7.78 17.48
CA ASN A 146 6.68 -6.50 17.19
C ASN A 146 7.16 -6.28 15.73
N MET A 147 6.62 -7.03 14.78
CA MET A 147 6.94 -6.87 13.38
C MET A 147 6.37 -5.58 12.77
N THR A 148 5.17 -5.17 13.20
CA THR A 148 4.46 -4.03 12.63
C THR A 148 4.87 -2.70 13.22
N ASN A 149 5.26 -2.69 14.49
CA ASN A 149 5.62 -1.46 15.21
C ASN A 149 6.80 -0.73 14.58
N GLY A 150 6.69 0.58 14.42
CA GLY A 150 7.75 1.43 13.85
C GLY A 150 7.89 1.35 12.33
N LYS A 151 7.02 0.61 11.64
CA LYS A 151 7.07 0.43 10.19
C LYS A 151 6.25 1.48 9.44
N PRO A 152 6.57 1.72 8.15
CA PRO A 152 5.76 2.59 7.31
C PRO A 152 4.30 2.14 7.27
N PHE A 153 3.39 3.06 7.56
CA PHE A 153 1.95 2.82 7.59
C PHE A 153 1.24 3.35 6.35
N PHE A 154 1.53 4.59 5.99
CA PHE A 154 1.18 5.18 4.70
C PHE A 154 2.46 5.60 4.00
N VAL A 155 2.53 5.32 2.71
CA VAL A 155 3.61 5.79 1.84
C VAL A 155 3.05 6.41 0.58
N ALA A 156 3.77 7.38 0.02
CA ALA A 156 3.41 7.99 -1.25
C ALA A 156 4.66 8.26 -2.09
N ASN A 157 4.53 8.17 -3.40
CA ASN A 157 5.61 8.42 -4.33
C ASN A 157 5.07 8.92 -5.68
N ASN A 158 5.98 9.49 -6.45
CA ASN A 158 5.75 9.73 -7.86
C ASN A 158 6.02 8.44 -8.67
N TYR A 159 5.28 8.28 -9.75
CA TYR A 159 5.51 7.25 -10.75
C TYR A 159 5.34 7.87 -12.14
N GLY A 160 6.43 8.10 -12.86
CA GLY A 160 6.39 8.94 -14.04
C GLY A 160 5.87 10.34 -13.67
N LYS A 161 4.82 10.80 -14.34
CA LYS A 161 4.14 12.07 -14.04
C LYS A 161 2.99 11.93 -13.02
N GLY A 162 2.65 10.70 -12.65
CA GLY A 162 1.55 10.39 -11.74
C GLY A 162 1.99 10.17 -10.31
N ARG A 163 1.03 9.77 -9.48
CA ARG A 163 1.21 9.61 -8.04
C ARG A 163 0.61 8.31 -7.56
N VAL A 164 1.31 7.69 -6.62
CA VAL A 164 0.90 6.44 -5.96
C VAL A 164 0.81 6.69 -4.47
N PHE A 165 -0.29 6.26 -3.87
CA PHE A 165 -0.47 6.20 -2.42
C PHE A 165 -0.72 4.74 -2.02
N SER A 166 -0.10 4.31 -0.93
CA SER A 166 -0.27 2.96 -0.40
C SER A 166 -0.54 3.00 1.10
N SER A 167 -1.58 2.31 1.53
CA SER A 167 -1.92 2.07 2.93
C SER A 167 -1.83 0.58 3.23
N ILE A 168 -1.07 0.21 4.26
CA ILE A 168 -1.03 -1.19 4.73
C ILE A 168 -2.29 -1.60 5.49
N ALA A 169 -3.14 -0.66 5.86
CA ALA A 169 -4.35 -0.85 6.65
C ALA A 169 -5.60 -0.41 5.86
N HIS A 170 -6.75 -0.45 6.49
CA HIS A 170 -8.06 -0.24 5.90
C HIS A 170 -8.71 1.07 6.37
N PRO A 171 -8.26 2.25 5.87
CA PRO A 171 -8.85 3.53 6.25
C PRO A 171 -10.31 3.67 5.80
N GLU A 172 -10.73 2.92 4.79
CA GLU A 172 -12.11 2.89 4.29
C GLU A 172 -13.09 2.19 5.24
N GLY A 173 -12.57 1.38 6.15
CA GLY A 173 -13.37 0.60 7.11
C GLY A 173 -13.49 1.24 8.50
N THR A 174 -13.00 2.48 8.69
CA THR A 174 -12.91 3.13 10.01
C THR A 174 -13.88 4.30 10.15
#